data_049484eb67c804ae4bad29c7e9c5b75f
#
_entry.id   049484eb67c804ae4bad29c7e9c5b75f
#
_cell.length_a   1.000
_cell.length_b   1.000
_cell.length_c   1.000
_cell.angle_alpha   90.00
_cell.angle_beta   90.00
_cell.angle_gamma   90.00
#
_symmetry.space_group_name_H-M   'P 1'
#
loop_
_entity.id
_entity.type
_entity.pdbx_description
1 polymer ?
#
loop_
_entity_poly.entity_id
_entity_poly.type
_entity_poly.pdbx_seq_one_letter_code
_entity_poly.pdbx_strand_id
1 'polypeptide(L)'
;MLPAQSALPFREIESLGQIFTPEPVVRAMLSLRRNRGRVLEPSCGDGAFLRHLDGKRGVVGIEFDPAHCPEAALNMDFFAYPVSQRFDTIIGNPPYVRFQDISPSTRALLAAEHFDGRSNLYLFFIEKCLRHLAPGGELIFITPRDFLKATSALKLNRLLWSQGSITDAIELGDARVFDGALPNCLIWRFEKGATLRRLRYAELGQGDDLAALLAHPPWQARSLLECEGHLIFAREDYPLRLSQVAFVKVGAVSGADEVYADAVHGNRDFVCSSTVRSGHTRRMIWCEPGEVAPAALRPHKARLMARRIRSFDEHDWWQWGRGYYQSSLPRIYVNGKTRAAAPFFIHDCPHYDGSVLAVFPRRADIEPAAFRDALNAVDWAALGFVCDGRFLFTQRSLENAPLPAAFAEFLPG
;
A
#
# COMPACT_ATOMS: atom_id res chain seq x y z
N MET A 1 -14.34 39.33 -35.08
CA MET A 1 -15.03 38.12 -34.60
C MET A 1 -14.04 36.98 -34.68
N LEU A 2 -13.48 36.62 -33.55
CA LEU A 2 -12.64 35.40 -33.41
C LEU A 2 -13.58 34.21 -33.34
N PRO A 3 -13.26 33.07 -34.01
CA PRO A 3 -14.11 31.89 -33.91
C PRO A 3 -14.03 31.31 -32.50
N ALA A 4 -15.20 30.97 -31.95
CA ALA A 4 -15.33 30.30 -30.68
C ALA A 4 -14.55 28.96 -30.75
N GLN A 5 -13.60 28.78 -29.84
CA GLN A 5 -12.98 27.49 -29.58
C GLN A 5 -14.09 26.51 -29.17
N SER A 6 -14.32 25.49 -30.00
CA SER A 6 -15.19 24.38 -29.65
C SER A 6 -14.54 23.60 -28.51
N ALA A 7 -15.00 23.83 -27.29
CA ALA A 7 -14.66 22.96 -26.18
C ALA A 7 -15.11 21.54 -26.53
N LEU A 8 -14.19 20.56 -26.45
CA LEU A 8 -14.50 19.15 -26.58
C LEU A 8 -15.60 18.78 -25.53
N PRO A 9 -16.53 17.90 -25.88
CA PRO A 9 -17.55 17.49 -24.94
C PRO A 9 -16.90 16.82 -23.72
N PHE A 10 -17.36 17.14 -22.53
CA PHE A 10 -16.86 16.69 -21.21
C PHE A 10 -16.53 15.18 -21.11
N ARG A 11 -17.24 14.34 -21.88
CA ARG A 11 -16.98 12.89 -22.00
C ARG A 11 -15.66 12.53 -22.70
N GLU A 12 -15.18 13.34 -23.65
CA GLU A 12 -13.91 13.07 -24.34
C GLU A 12 -12.71 13.46 -23.49
N ILE A 13 -12.84 14.52 -22.71
CA ILE A 13 -11.81 14.96 -21.73
C ILE A 13 -11.65 13.88 -20.63
N GLU A 14 -12.76 13.32 -20.12
CA GLU A 14 -12.71 12.19 -19.16
C GLU A 14 -12.07 10.93 -19.74
N SER A 15 -12.28 10.64 -21.03
CA SER A 15 -11.73 9.44 -21.68
C SER A 15 -10.21 9.48 -21.89
N LEU A 16 -9.63 10.67 -22.04
CA LEU A 16 -8.18 10.86 -22.20
C LEU A 16 -7.45 11.10 -20.89
N GLY A 17 -8.18 11.30 -19.78
CA GLY A 17 -7.60 11.61 -18.46
C GLY A 17 -6.77 12.90 -18.44
N GLN A 18 -7.06 13.82 -19.37
CA GLN A 18 -6.36 15.09 -19.52
C GLN A 18 -6.75 16.04 -18.40
N ILE A 19 -5.77 16.42 -17.59
CA ILE A 19 -5.93 17.39 -16.50
C ILE A 19 -4.78 18.38 -16.62
N PHE A 20 -5.11 19.63 -16.97
CA PHE A 20 -4.12 20.70 -17.07
C PHE A 20 -3.61 21.10 -15.69
N THR A 21 -2.29 21.20 -15.57
CA THR A 21 -1.65 21.47 -14.29
C THR A 21 -1.64 22.99 -14.01
N PRO A 22 -2.25 23.47 -12.90
CA PRO A 22 -2.27 24.87 -12.56
C PRO A 22 -0.87 25.44 -12.32
N GLU A 23 -0.65 26.69 -12.67
CA GLU A 23 0.64 27.40 -12.58
C GLU A 23 1.31 27.30 -11.19
N PRO A 24 0.60 27.44 -10.04
CA PRO A 24 1.24 27.28 -8.73
C PRO A 24 1.82 25.86 -8.52
N VAL A 25 1.15 24.82 -9.03
CA VAL A 25 1.61 23.43 -8.97
C VAL A 25 2.85 23.23 -9.85
N VAL A 26 2.82 23.76 -11.08
CA VAL A 26 3.97 23.71 -12.00
C VAL A 26 5.21 24.33 -11.35
N ARG A 27 5.09 25.50 -10.73
CA ARG A 27 6.20 26.17 -10.04
C ARG A 27 6.70 25.38 -8.84
N ALA A 28 5.80 24.84 -8.04
CA ALA A 28 6.15 23.98 -6.90
C ALA A 28 6.94 22.73 -7.36
N MET A 29 6.46 22.04 -8.40
CA MET A 29 7.14 20.88 -8.94
C MET A 29 8.51 21.23 -9.52
N LEU A 30 8.63 22.34 -10.26
CA LEU A 30 9.91 22.84 -10.79
C LEU A 30 10.89 23.21 -9.67
N SER A 31 10.42 23.71 -8.53
CA SER A 31 11.26 24.03 -7.36
C SER A 31 11.89 22.79 -6.72
N LEU A 32 11.31 21.61 -6.92
CA LEU A 32 11.88 20.34 -6.45
C LEU A 32 13.01 19.83 -7.34
N ARG A 33 13.16 20.36 -8.56
CA ARG A 33 14.19 19.94 -9.51
C ARG A 33 15.58 20.28 -9.00
N ARG A 34 16.47 19.29 -8.99
CA ARG A 34 17.88 19.43 -8.57
C ARG A 34 18.86 19.21 -9.71
N ASN A 35 18.53 18.38 -10.69
CA ASN A 35 19.35 18.10 -11.85
C ASN A 35 19.20 19.18 -12.93
N ARG A 36 20.31 19.52 -13.60
CA ARG A 36 20.34 20.56 -14.66
C ARG A 36 20.50 19.99 -16.08
N GLY A 37 20.52 18.66 -16.21
CA GLY A 37 20.70 17.97 -17.49
C GLY A 37 19.44 17.88 -18.34
N ARG A 38 19.37 16.82 -19.17
CA ARG A 38 18.24 16.56 -20.09
C ARG A 38 16.93 16.37 -19.34
N VAL A 39 15.85 16.93 -19.88
CA VAL A 39 14.51 16.87 -19.28
C VAL A 39 13.54 16.18 -20.22
N LEU A 40 12.68 15.32 -19.67
CA LEU A 40 11.54 14.73 -20.35
C LEU A 40 10.25 15.14 -19.65
N GLU A 41 9.29 15.61 -20.40
CA GLU A 41 7.88 15.74 -20.01
C GLU A 41 7.05 14.74 -20.84
N PRO A 42 6.65 13.57 -20.28
CA PRO A 42 6.12 12.47 -21.06
C PRO A 42 4.62 12.60 -21.43
N SER A 43 3.95 13.63 -20.95
CA SER A 43 2.55 13.97 -21.22
C SER A 43 2.36 15.48 -21.03
N CYS A 44 2.84 16.27 -22.00
CA CYS A 44 3.04 17.69 -21.77
C CYS A 44 1.77 18.54 -21.92
N GLY A 45 0.67 17.98 -22.42
CA GLY A 45 -0.56 18.71 -22.62
C GLY A 45 -0.32 20.01 -23.44
N ASP A 46 -0.81 21.12 -22.92
CA ASP A 46 -0.61 22.46 -23.48
C ASP A 46 0.80 23.04 -23.25
N GLY A 47 1.73 22.26 -22.69
CA GLY A 47 3.12 22.67 -22.44
C GLY A 47 3.32 23.48 -21.18
N ALA A 48 2.52 23.31 -20.14
CA ALA A 48 2.62 24.07 -18.90
C ALA A 48 4.03 24.05 -18.27
N PHE A 49 4.68 22.90 -18.23
CA PHE A 49 6.08 22.80 -17.77
C PHE A 49 7.08 23.25 -18.84
N LEU A 50 6.82 22.92 -20.13
CA LEU A 50 7.73 23.28 -21.22
C LEU A 50 7.98 24.78 -21.30
N ARG A 51 6.96 25.61 -21.11
CA ARG A 51 7.09 27.09 -21.09
C ARG A 51 8.13 27.59 -20.07
N HIS A 52 8.33 26.90 -18.95
CA HIS A 52 9.34 27.24 -17.95
C HIS A 52 10.72 26.62 -18.22
N LEU A 53 10.79 25.69 -19.15
CA LEU A 53 11.99 24.98 -19.57
C LEU A 53 12.48 25.43 -20.93
N ASP A 54 11.76 26.35 -21.57
CA ASP A 54 12.03 26.87 -22.89
C ASP A 54 13.43 27.50 -22.99
N GLY A 55 14.06 27.36 -24.16
CA GLY A 55 15.45 27.82 -24.38
C GLY A 55 16.54 26.93 -23.77
N LYS A 56 16.21 25.86 -23.00
CA LYS A 56 17.18 24.91 -22.44
C LYS A 56 17.43 23.76 -23.43
N ARG A 57 18.70 23.53 -23.76
CA ARG A 57 19.09 22.38 -24.60
C ARG A 57 18.71 21.04 -23.90
N GLY A 58 18.18 20.10 -24.67
CA GLY A 58 17.89 18.74 -24.18
C GLY A 58 16.55 18.57 -23.48
N VAL A 59 15.61 19.50 -23.66
CA VAL A 59 14.21 19.32 -23.23
C VAL A 59 13.43 18.58 -24.33
N VAL A 60 12.68 17.56 -23.93
CA VAL A 60 11.79 16.77 -24.79
C VAL A 60 10.41 16.75 -24.16
N GLY A 61 9.40 17.26 -24.84
CA GLY A 61 7.99 17.10 -24.54
C GLY A 61 7.37 16.04 -25.42
N ILE A 62 6.45 15.24 -24.89
CA ILE A 62 5.65 14.27 -25.64
C ILE A 62 4.19 14.50 -25.30
N GLU A 63 3.32 14.57 -26.32
CA GLU A 63 1.87 14.64 -26.15
C GLU A 63 1.16 13.70 -27.13
N PHE A 64 0.21 12.96 -26.59
CA PHE A 64 -0.58 12.00 -27.38
C PHE A 64 -1.63 12.70 -28.23
N ASP A 65 -2.32 13.71 -27.64
CA ASP A 65 -3.39 14.43 -28.32
C ASP A 65 -2.84 15.53 -29.25
N PRO A 66 -3.02 15.41 -30.58
CA PRO A 66 -2.55 16.44 -31.50
C PRO A 66 -3.22 17.80 -31.31
N ALA A 67 -4.43 17.85 -30.73
CA ALA A 67 -5.15 19.11 -30.51
C ALA A 67 -4.50 19.99 -29.42
N HIS A 68 -3.73 19.39 -28.51
CA HIS A 68 -3.08 20.07 -27.40
C HIS A 68 -1.55 20.02 -27.48
N CYS A 69 -0.98 19.34 -28.49
CA CYS A 69 0.47 19.19 -28.61
C CYS A 69 1.15 20.50 -29.01
N PRO A 70 2.06 21.05 -28.18
CA PRO A 70 2.86 22.22 -28.57
C PRO A 70 3.74 21.92 -29.77
N GLU A 71 4.03 22.93 -30.62
CA GLU A 71 4.88 22.81 -31.80
C GLU A 71 6.28 22.23 -31.48
N ALA A 72 6.81 22.57 -30.30
CA ALA A 72 8.13 22.09 -29.86
C ALA A 72 8.11 20.67 -29.26
N ALA A 73 6.93 20.02 -29.11
CA ALA A 73 6.79 18.70 -28.55
C ALA A 73 6.62 17.62 -29.63
N LEU A 74 6.87 16.37 -29.26
CA LEU A 74 6.65 15.22 -30.12
C LEU A 74 5.19 14.76 -29.99
N ASN A 75 4.43 14.80 -31.08
CA ASN A 75 3.07 14.24 -31.09
C ASN A 75 3.13 12.73 -31.29
N MET A 76 3.09 11.98 -30.20
CA MET A 76 3.14 10.52 -30.22
C MET A 76 2.69 9.90 -28.90
N ASP A 77 2.41 8.60 -28.91
CA ASP A 77 2.22 7.85 -27.67
C ASP A 77 3.55 7.69 -26.92
N PHE A 78 3.61 8.14 -25.68
CA PHE A 78 4.81 7.99 -24.83
C PHE A 78 5.27 6.54 -24.72
N PHE A 79 4.34 5.57 -24.71
CA PHE A 79 4.71 4.15 -24.63
C PHE A 79 5.43 3.64 -25.90
N ALA A 80 5.32 4.32 -27.03
CA ALA A 80 6.12 4.06 -28.23
C ALA A 80 7.52 4.73 -28.19
N TYR A 81 7.74 5.71 -27.29
CA TYR A 81 9.02 6.41 -27.23
C TYR A 81 10.16 5.49 -26.77
N PRO A 82 11.34 5.51 -27.48
CA PRO A 82 12.39 4.52 -27.27
C PRO A 82 13.05 4.64 -25.88
N VAL A 83 13.06 3.56 -25.10
CA VAL A 83 13.67 3.51 -23.76
C VAL A 83 15.21 3.63 -23.75
N SER A 84 15.86 3.64 -24.90
CA SER A 84 17.29 3.97 -25.03
C SER A 84 17.61 5.43 -24.71
N GLN A 85 16.61 6.32 -24.82
CA GLN A 85 16.76 7.72 -24.44
C GLN A 85 16.75 7.85 -22.92
N ARG A 86 17.77 8.52 -22.37
CA ARG A 86 17.96 8.74 -20.92
C ARG A 86 17.85 10.22 -20.59
N PHE A 87 17.31 10.51 -19.41
CA PHE A 87 17.07 11.86 -18.90
C PHE A 87 17.54 12.00 -17.46
N ASP A 88 18.01 13.18 -17.12
CA ASP A 88 18.43 13.53 -15.77
C ASP A 88 17.23 13.96 -14.91
N THR A 89 16.23 14.57 -15.55
CA THR A 89 14.94 14.92 -14.92
C THR A 89 13.80 14.45 -15.78
N ILE A 90 12.81 13.81 -15.18
CA ILE A 90 11.49 13.57 -15.78
C ILE A 90 10.47 14.27 -14.90
N ILE A 91 9.64 15.14 -15.49
CA ILE A 91 8.67 15.95 -14.76
C ILE A 91 7.34 15.96 -15.49
N GLY A 92 6.22 15.95 -14.77
CA GLY A 92 4.90 16.06 -15.39
C GLY A 92 3.76 15.58 -14.51
N ASN A 93 2.58 15.65 -15.10
CA ASN A 93 1.33 15.14 -14.56
C ASN A 93 0.83 14.01 -15.50
N PRO A 94 1.06 12.72 -15.19
CA PRO A 94 0.66 11.63 -16.06
C PRO A 94 -0.87 11.48 -16.12
N PRO A 95 -1.45 10.96 -17.22
CA PRO A 95 -2.89 10.81 -17.36
C PRO A 95 -3.48 9.74 -16.41
N TYR A 96 -4.64 10.06 -15.79
CA TYR A 96 -5.30 9.17 -14.82
C TYR A 96 -6.43 8.38 -15.47
N VAL A 97 -6.08 7.45 -16.35
CA VAL A 97 -7.02 6.62 -17.11
C VAL A 97 -7.14 5.23 -16.49
N ARG A 98 -8.36 4.76 -16.24
CA ARG A 98 -8.59 3.40 -15.76
C ARG A 98 -8.22 2.40 -16.84
N PHE A 99 -7.73 1.23 -16.48
CA PHE A 99 -7.25 0.22 -17.43
C PHE A 99 -8.23 -0.10 -18.56
N GLN A 100 -9.51 -0.23 -18.23
CA GLN A 100 -10.57 -0.52 -19.20
C GLN A 100 -10.80 0.60 -20.24
N ASP A 101 -10.44 1.82 -19.90
CA ASP A 101 -10.63 3.01 -20.73
C ASP A 101 -9.38 3.35 -21.57
N ILE A 102 -8.26 2.62 -21.38
CA ILE A 102 -7.03 2.79 -22.17
C ILE A 102 -7.29 2.29 -23.62
N SER A 103 -6.86 3.08 -24.60
CA SER A 103 -7.00 2.71 -26.02
C SER A 103 -6.34 1.35 -26.32
N PRO A 104 -6.88 0.55 -27.24
CA PRO A 104 -6.27 -0.72 -27.62
C PRO A 104 -4.83 -0.56 -28.15
N SER A 105 -4.54 0.52 -28.90
CA SER A 105 -3.20 0.82 -29.41
C SER A 105 -2.18 1.06 -28.29
N THR A 106 -2.51 1.93 -27.34
CA THR A 106 -1.68 2.18 -26.15
C THR A 106 -1.52 0.90 -25.32
N ARG A 107 -2.63 0.16 -25.08
CA ARG A 107 -2.60 -1.08 -24.31
C ARG A 107 -1.64 -2.12 -24.85
N ALA A 108 -1.51 -2.22 -26.18
CA ALA A 108 -0.58 -3.14 -26.84
C ALA A 108 0.90 -2.78 -26.59
N LEU A 109 1.19 -1.54 -26.19
CA LEU A 109 2.54 -1.04 -25.88
C LEU A 109 2.90 -1.16 -24.39
N LEU A 110 1.93 -1.46 -23.52
CA LEU A 110 2.16 -1.53 -22.08
C LEU A 110 2.97 -2.78 -21.72
N ALA A 111 3.97 -2.62 -20.86
CA ALA A 111 4.72 -3.74 -20.29
C ALA A 111 3.85 -4.46 -19.25
N ALA A 112 3.43 -5.70 -19.55
CA ALA A 112 2.53 -6.48 -18.68
C ALA A 112 3.24 -7.11 -17.47
N GLU A 113 4.57 -7.07 -17.39
CA GLU A 113 5.35 -7.82 -16.38
C GLU A 113 5.12 -7.38 -14.93
N HIS A 114 4.81 -6.09 -14.72
CA HIS A 114 4.71 -5.49 -13.39
C HIS A 114 3.29 -5.19 -12.94
N PHE A 115 2.30 -5.31 -13.83
CA PHE A 115 0.94 -4.86 -13.55
C PHE A 115 -0.12 -5.91 -13.92
N ASP A 116 -1.25 -5.86 -13.22
CA ASP A 116 -2.45 -6.59 -13.60
C ASP A 116 -3.39 -5.69 -14.42
N GLY A 117 -4.40 -6.31 -15.05
CA GLY A 117 -5.40 -5.62 -15.89
C GLY A 117 -6.35 -4.67 -15.13
N ARG A 118 -6.01 -4.25 -13.91
CA ARG A 118 -6.78 -3.28 -13.10
C ARG A 118 -5.98 -2.03 -12.77
N SER A 119 -4.72 -1.97 -13.20
CA SER A 119 -3.83 -0.85 -12.90
C SER A 119 -4.17 0.38 -13.73
N ASN A 120 -4.21 1.55 -13.09
CA ASN A 120 -4.41 2.84 -13.77
C ASN A 120 -3.19 3.20 -14.64
N LEU A 121 -3.41 3.93 -15.74
CA LEU A 121 -2.38 4.26 -16.73
C LEU A 121 -1.17 5.00 -16.12
N TYR A 122 -1.36 5.89 -15.14
CA TYR A 122 -0.26 6.62 -14.51
C TYR A 122 0.78 5.69 -13.84
N LEU A 123 0.39 4.48 -13.38
CA LEU A 123 1.33 3.50 -12.83
C LEU A 123 2.31 2.99 -13.90
N PHE A 124 1.81 2.74 -15.11
CA PHE A 124 2.65 2.38 -16.26
C PHE A 124 3.56 3.54 -16.69
N PHE A 125 3.07 4.79 -16.61
CA PHE A 125 3.92 5.98 -16.83
C PHE A 125 5.09 6.02 -15.86
N ILE A 126 4.85 5.84 -14.56
CA ILE A 126 5.92 5.81 -13.55
C ILE A 126 6.95 4.73 -13.88
N GLU A 127 6.49 3.50 -14.17
CA GLU A 127 7.38 2.38 -14.50
C GLU A 127 8.25 2.70 -15.72
N LYS A 128 7.64 3.15 -16.82
CA LYS A 128 8.37 3.51 -18.03
C LYS A 128 9.34 4.67 -17.78
N CYS A 129 8.96 5.67 -17.02
CA CYS A 129 9.84 6.77 -16.62
C CYS A 129 11.06 6.28 -15.86
N LEU A 130 10.93 5.32 -14.94
CA LEU A 130 12.09 4.72 -14.25
C LEU A 130 13.11 4.11 -15.23
N ARG A 131 12.63 3.55 -16.35
CA ARG A 131 13.50 3.04 -17.42
C ARG A 131 14.18 4.16 -18.20
N HIS A 132 13.57 5.33 -18.33
CA HIS A 132 14.15 6.50 -18.98
C HIS A 132 15.08 7.31 -18.08
N LEU A 133 15.08 7.11 -16.75
CA LEU A 133 16.00 7.82 -15.86
C LEU A 133 17.45 7.38 -16.05
N ALA A 134 18.34 8.36 -16.19
CA ALA A 134 19.77 8.16 -16.05
C ALA A 134 20.14 7.74 -14.61
N PRO A 135 21.32 7.15 -14.35
CA PRO A 135 21.84 7.00 -12.99
C PRO A 135 21.88 8.35 -12.27
N GLY A 136 21.37 8.45 -11.04
CA GLY A 136 21.25 9.71 -10.31
C GLY A 136 20.16 10.66 -10.85
N GLY A 137 19.38 10.22 -11.83
CA GLY A 137 18.26 11.01 -12.38
C GLY A 137 17.08 11.09 -11.42
N GLU A 138 16.20 12.07 -11.66
CA GLU A 138 15.05 12.36 -10.80
C GLU A 138 13.73 12.31 -11.57
N LEU A 139 12.69 11.81 -10.90
CA LEU A 139 11.30 11.82 -11.35
C LEU A 139 10.50 12.74 -10.44
N ILE A 140 9.81 13.73 -11.00
CA ILE A 140 8.99 14.69 -10.26
C ILE A 140 7.58 14.63 -10.84
N PHE A 141 6.68 14.00 -10.12
CA PHE A 141 5.30 13.80 -10.58
C PHE A 141 4.30 14.34 -9.57
N ILE A 142 3.12 14.70 -10.08
CA ILE A 142 1.90 14.80 -9.29
C ILE A 142 1.01 13.62 -9.67
N THR A 143 0.55 12.87 -8.67
CA THR A 143 -0.29 11.67 -8.89
C THR A 143 -1.29 11.50 -7.75
N PRO A 144 -2.36 10.71 -7.93
CA PRO A 144 -3.14 10.24 -6.79
C PRO A 144 -2.23 9.58 -5.75
N ARG A 145 -2.43 9.93 -4.47
CA ARG A 145 -1.65 9.37 -3.34
C ARG A 145 -1.81 7.85 -3.19
N ASP A 146 -2.91 7.32 -3.71
CA ASP A 146 -3.30 5.92 -3.54
C ASP A 146 -2.25 4.92 -3.99
N PHE A 147 -1.37 5.28 -4.96
CA PHE A 147 -0.31 4.36 -5.41
C PHE A 147 0.59 3.88 -4.27
N LEU A 148 0.78 4.67 -3.22
CA LEU A 148 1.61 4.29 -2.08
C LEU A 148 1.08 3.01 -1.39
N LYS A 149 -0.24 2.80 -1.40
CA LYS A 149 -0.91 1.73 -0.64
C LYS A 149 -1.84 0.83 -1.49
N ALA A 150 -2.04 1.14 -2.77
CA ALA A 150 -2.92 0.36 -3.63
C ALA A 150 -2.35 -1.02 -3.95
N THR A 151 -3.20 -2.05 -3.89
CA THR A 151 -2.81 -3.43 -4.24
C THR A 151 -2.26 -3.53 -5.67
N SER A 152 -2.80 -2.75 -6.60
CA SER A 152 -2.34 -2.69 -8.00
C SER A 152 -0.95 -2.06 -8.15
N ALA A 153 -0.45 -1.34 -7.15
CA ALA A 153 0.86 -0.66 -7.19
C ALA A 153 1.97 -1.39 -6.41
N LEU A 154 1.70 -2.50 -5.74
CA LEU A 154 2.69 -3.19 -4.88
C LEU A 154 4.00 -3.53 -5.59
N LYS A 155 3.92 -3.99 -6.84
CA LYS A 155 5.12 -4.32 -7.63
C LYS A 155 5.90 -3.05 -8.02
N LEU A 156 5.19 -2.00 -8.41
CA LEU A 156 5.78 -0.69 -8.71
C LEU A 156 6.48 -0.10 -7.48
N ASN A 157 5.85 -0.16 -6.32
CA ASN A 157 6.41 0.35 -5.08
C ASN A 157 7.70 -0.39 -4.68
N ARG A 158 7.74 -1.72 -4.85
CA ARG A 158 8.98 -2.50 -4.68
C ARG A 158 10.06 -2.10 -5.68
N LEU A 159 9.67 -1.79 -6.92
CA LEU A 159 10.60 -1.31 -7.94
C LEU A 159 11.16 0.06 -7.56
N LEU A 160 10.32 1.02 -7.14
CA LEU A 160 10.75 2.31 -6.61
C LEU A 160 11.72 2.13 -5.43
N TRP A 161 11.34 1.28 -4.47
CA TRP A 161 12.18 1.00 -3.30
C TRP A 161 13.54 0.41 -3.67
N SER A 162 13.59 -0.50 -4.64
CA SER A 162 14.84 -1.16 -5.04
C SER A 162 15.74 -0.28 -5.91
N GLN A 163 15.16 0.65 -6.68
CA GLN A 163 15.91 1.48 -7.63
C GLN A 163 16.31 2.86 -7.09
N GLY A 164 15.75 3.31 -5.98
CA GLY A 164 16.04 4.65 -5.45
C GLY A 164 15.20 5.00 -4.24
N SER A 165 15.00 6.28 -4.00
CA SER A 165 14.24 6.79 -2.86
C SER A 165 13.35 7.98 -3.24
N ILE A 166 12.15 8.07 -2.65
CA ILE A 166 11.37 9.30 -2.64
C ILE A 166 12.05 10.25 -1.64
N THR A 167 12.44 11.42 -2.11
CA THR A 167 13.22 12.40 -1.35
C THR A 167 12.44 13.62 -0.91
N ASP A 168 11.33 13.90 -1.60
CA ASP A 168 10.44 15.03 -1.30
C ASP A 168 8.99 14.61 -1.59
N ALA A 169 8.06 15.06 -0.77
CA ALA A 169 6.64 14.84 -0.94
C ALA A 169 5.82 16.02 -0.40
N ILE A 170 4.84 16.50 -1.18
CA ILE A 170 3.87 17.51 -0.76
C ILE A 170 2.47 16.87 -0.90
N GLU A 171 1.82 16.65 0.21
CA GLU A 171 0.47 16.06 0.27
C GLU A 171 -0.58 17.16 0.21
N LEU A 172 -1.42 17.12 -0.81
CA LEU A 172 -2.39 18.17 -1.08
C LEU A 172 -3.75 17.93 -0.43
N GLY A 173 -3.92 16.78 0.25
CA GLY A 173 -5.15 16.42 0.95
C GLY A 173 -6.38 16.46 0.03
N ASP A 174 -7.49 16.96 0.57
CA ASP A 174 -8.75 17.14 -0.16
C ASP A 174 -8.84 18.50 -0.90
N ALA A 175 -7.73 19.20 -1.06
CA ALA A 175 -7.70 20.45 -1.81
C ALA A 175 -8.12 20.19 -3.27
N ARG A 176 -9.07 20.98 -3.75
CA ARG A 176 -9.47 20.99 -5.15
C ARG A 176 -8.39 21.66 -5.98
N VAL A 177 -7.34 20.94 -6.31
CA VAL A 177 -6.22 21.41 -7.10
C VAL A 177 -6.59 21.54 -8.57
N PHE A 178 -7.55 20.72 -9.01
CA PHE A 178 -7.99 20.65 -10.41
C PHE A 178 -9.50 20.91 -10.51
N ASP A 179 -9.94 21.60 -11.55
CA ASP A 179 -11.34 21.73 -11.89
C ASP A 179 -11.91 20.36 -12.28
N GLY A 180 -12.67 19.72 -11.38
CA GLY A 180 -13.28 18.41 -11.63
C GLY A 180 -12.90 17.29 -10.66
N ALA A 181 -12.42 17.61 -9.46
CA ALA A 181 -12.24 16.71 -8.31
C ALA A 181 -11.40 15.45 -8.54
N LEU A 182 -10.08 15.58 -8.33
CA LEU A 182 -9.25 14.45 -7.92
C LEU A 182 -8.87 14.68 -6.46
N PRO A 183 -9.47 13.96 -5.51
CA PRO A 183 -9.08 14.04 -4.12
C PRO A 183 -7.72 13.37 -3.91
N ASN A 184 -6.96 13.86 -2.91
CA ASN A 184 -5.73 13.23 -2.42
C ASN A 184 -4.59 13.10 -3.43
N CYS A 185 -4.21 14.21 -4.08
CA CYS A 185 -3.00 14.25 -4.89
C CYS A 185 -1.74 14.42 -4.05
N LEU A 186 -0.67 13.83 -4.52
CA LEU A 186 0.68 13.91 -3.98
C LEU A 186 1.63 14.45 -5.05
N ILE A 187 2.34 15.55 -4.76
CA ILE A 187 3.53 15.96 -5.52
C ILE A 187 4.71 15.25 -4.88
N TRP A 188 5.52 14.55 -5.66
CA TRP A 188 6.65 13.80 -5.13
C TRP A 188 7.84 13.81 -6.06
N ARG A 189 9.03 13.75 -5.46
CA ARG A 189 10.30 13.62 -6.15
C ARG A 189 10.97 12.31 -5.75
N PHE A 190 11.35 11.52 -6.74
CA PHE A 190 12.13 10.29 -6.60
C PHE A 190 13.53 10.52 -7.18
N GLU A 191 14.55 9.94 -6.56
CA GLU A 191 15.93 9.98 -7.05
C GLU A 191 16.43 8.55 -7.24
N LYS A 192 16.83 8.23 -8.48
CA LYS A 192 17.34 6.92 -8.87
C LYS A 192 18.73 6.70 -8.29
N GLY A 193 18.93 5.58 -7.60
CA GLY A 193 20.19 5.24 -6.93
C GLY A 193 20.34 5.81 -5.51
N ALA A 194 19.43 6.69 -5.06
CA ALA A 194 19.46 7.16 -3.68
C ALA A 194 19.15 6.02 -2.70
N THR A 195 19.97 5.89 -1.65
CA THR A 195 19.82 4.86 -0.61
C THR A 195 19.29 5.41 0.70
N LEU A 196 19.35 6.74 0.90
CA LEU A 196 18.84 7.40 2.09
C LEU A 196 17.30 7.28 2.14
N ARG A 197 16.78 6.68 3.18
CA ARG A 197 15.33 6.45 3.41
C ARG A 197 14.70 7.57 4.24
N ARG A 198 15.09 8.81 3.94
CA ARG A 198 14.52 10.03 4.54
C ARG A 198 14.07 10.98 3.45
N LEU A 199 12.91 11.63 3.68
CA LEU A 199 12.35 12.59 2.76
C LEU A 199 11.95 13.88 3.49
N ARG A 200 11.89 14.99 2.74
CA ARG A 200 11.20 16.20 3.14
C ARG A 200 9.72 16.03 2.80
N TYR A 201 8.87 16.23 3.77
CA TYR A 201 7.43 16.07 3.67
C TYR A 201 6.72 17.35 4.07
N ALA A 202 5.74 17.76 3.28
CA ALA A 202 4.81 18.82 3.62
C ALA A 202 3.37 18.35 3.41
N GLU A 203 2.44 18.84 4.18
CA GLU A 203 1.04 18.45 4.16
C GLU A 203 0.16 19.69 4.27
N LEU A 204 -0.88 19.75 3.45
CA LEU A 204 -1.92 20.77 3.55
C LEU A 204 -2.79 20.47 4.76
N GLY A 205 -2.79 21.37 5.74
CA GLY A 205 -3.66 21.32 6.91
C GLY A 205 -5.08 21.79 6.59
N GLN A 206 -6.00 21.51 7.50
CA GLN A 206 -7.38 21.98 7.38
C GLN A 206 -7.42 23.52 7.49
N GLY A 207 -7.90 24.19 6.43
CA GLY A 207 -7.97 25.65 6.36
C GLY A 207 -6.72 26.35 5.82
N ASP A 208 -5.67 25.61 5.46
CA ASP A 208 -4.47 26.17 4.83
C ASP A 208 -4.76 26.66 3.40
N ASP A 209 -4.02 27.69 3.00
CA ASP A 209 -4.02 28.16 1.61
C ASP A 209 -3.06 27.30 0.77
N LEU A 210 -3.60 26.64 -0.24
CA LEU A 210 -2.83 25.83 -1.19
C LEU A 210 -1.70 26.63 -1.87
N ALA A 211 -1.95 27.87 -2.28
CA ALA A 211 -0.93 28.69 -2.96
C ALA A 211 0.22 29.04 -2.01
N ALA A 212 -0.08 29.35 -0.75
CA ALA A 212 0.93 29.59 0.28
C ALA A 212 1.73 28.32 0.60
N LEU A 213 1.07 27.16 0.74
CA LEU A 213 1.74 25.88 0.93
C LEU A 213 2.72 25.58 -0.22
N LEU A 214 2.26 25.74 -1.45
CA LEU A 214 3.07 25.44 -2.63
C LEU A 214 4.25 26.41 -2.80
N ALA A 215 4.09 27.67 -2.39
CA ALA A 215 5.17 28.65 -2.42
C ALA A 215 6.21 28.42 -1.31
N HIS A 216 5.75 28.06 -0.11
CA HIS A 216 6.59 27.91 1.08
C HIS A 216 6.17 26.65 1.88
N PRO A 217 6.46 25.44 1.38
CA PRO A 217 6.03 24.21 2.04
C PRO A 217 6.63 24.09 3.45
N PRO A 218 5.82 23.79 4.48
CA PRO A 218 6.29 23.60 5.86
C PRO A 218 6.97 22.25 6.01
N TRP A 219 8.19 22.16 5.49
CA TRP A 219 8.93 20.92 5.41
C TRP A 219 9.19 20.27 6.77
N GLN A 220 8.86 19.01 6.89
CA GLN A 220 9.16 18.12 8.00
C GLN A 220 9.97 16.93 7.50
N ALA A 221 10.87 16.41 8.33
CA ALA A 221 11.55 15.16 8.03
C ALA A 221 10.61 13.97 8.26
N ARG A 222 10.61 13.02 7.32
CA ARG A 222 9.92 11.73 7.45
C ARG A 222 10.88 10.60 7.06
N SER A 223 10.64 9.42 7.61
CA SER A 223 11.31 8.20 7.15
C SER A 223 10.47 7.53 6.08
N LEU A 224 11.12 7.15 4.96
CA LEU A 224 10.50 6.33 3.93
C LEU A 224 10.66 4.86 4.33
N LEU A 225 9.55 4.15 4.45
CA LEU A 225 9.51 2.72 4.74
C LEU A 225 8.84 1.95 3.60
N GLU A 226 9.24 0.69 3.45
CA GLU A 226 8.53 -0.28 2.60
C GLU A 226 8.04 -1.43 3.48
N CYS A 227 6.75 -1.75 3.38
CA CYS A 227 6.13 -2.88 4.05
C CYS A 227 5.17 -3.58 3.09
N GLU A 228 5.47 -4.83 2.74
CA GLU A 228 4.66 -5.68 1.84
C GLU A 228 4.32 -5.03 0.48
N GLY A 229 5.16 -4.13 -0.01
CA GLY A 229 4.95 -3.37 -1.24
C GLY A 229 4.20 -2.05 -1.04
N HIS A 230 3.87 -1.68 0.18
CA HIS A 230 3.37 -0.35 0.51
C HIS A 230 4.53 0.59 0.81
N LEU A 231 4.45 1.84 0.35
CA LEU A 231 5.39 2.90 0.71
C LEU A 231 4.74 3.79 1.79
N ILE A 232 5.50 4.10 2.84
CA ILE A 232 4.99 4.75 4.04
C ILE A 232 5.91 5.91 4.39
N PHE A 233 5.34 7.09 4.65
CA PHE A 233 6.04 8.28 5.13
C PHE A 233 5.87 8.38 6.65
N ALA A 234 6.74 7.70 7.40
CA ALA A 234 6.66 7.60 8.84
C ALA A 234 7.23 8.83 9.56
N ARG A 235 6.61 9.20 10.69
CA ARG A 235 7.05 10.33 11.54
C ARG A 235 8.32 10.02 12.32
N GLU A 236 8.53 8.78 12.64
CA GLU A 236 9.66 8.24 13.42
C GLU A 236 10.40 7.15 12.65
N ASP A 237 11.56 6.78 13.16
CA ASP A 237 12.35 5.70 12.60
C ASP A 237 11.83 4.33 13.08
N TYR A 238 11.74 3.39 12.16
CA TYR A 238 11.33 2.01 12.40
C TYR A 238 12.47 1.07 12.01
N PRO A 239 13.53 0.98 12.84
CA PRO A 239 14.75 0.24 12.48
C PRO A 239 14.60 -1.27 12.61
N LEU A 240 13.54 -1.74 13.26
CA LEU A 240 13.31 -3.14 13.56
C LEU A 240 12.13 -3.70 12.77
N ARG A 241 12.04 -5.03 12.71
CA ARG A 241 10.85 -5.77 12.25
C ARG A 241 10.33 -6.65 13.37
N LEU A 242 9.02 -6.90 13.39
CA LEU A 242 8.41 -7.77 14.42
C LEU A 242 9.10 -9.15 14.44
N SER A 243 9.48 -9.69 13.28
CA SER A 243 10.18 -10.98 13.19
C SER A 243 11.51 -11.04 13.95
N GLN A 244 12.12 -9.92 14.31
CA GLN A 244 13.35 -9.89 15.11
C GLN A 244 13.07 -10.09 16.60
N VAL A 245 11.90 -9.64 17.10
CA VAL A 245 11.52 -9.71 18.52
C VAL A 245 10.48 -10.78 18.82
N ALA A 246 9.69 -11.21 17.83
CA ALA A 246 8.62 -12.19 17.97
C ALA A 246 8.41 -13.00 16.69
N PHE A 247 7.64 -14.08 16.78
CA PHE A 247 7.07 -14.78 15.62
C PHE A 247 5.56 -14.90 15.78
N VAL A 248 4.86 -15.07 14.67
CA VAL A 248 3.40 -15.07 14.64
C VAL A 248 2.87 -16.42 14.17
N LYS A 249 1.78 -16.88 14.78
CA LYS A 249 1.10 -18.12 14.37
C LYS A 249 -0.41 -17.88 14.26
N VAL A 250 -1.00 -18.44 13.22
CA VAL A 250 -2.45 -18.46 13.01
C VAL A 250 -3.05 -19.56 13.87
N GLY A 251 -4.23 -19.33 14.41
CA GLY A 251 -4.96 -20.33 15.20
C GLY A 251 -5.50 -21.50 14.39
N ALA A 252 -6.13 -22.41 15.10
CA ALA A 252 -6.73 -23.60 14.51
C ALA A 252 -7.86 -23.24 13.55
N VAL A 253 -7.92 -23.90 12.42
CA VAL A 253 -8.93 -23.65 11.38
C VAL A 253 -9.82 -24.88 11.23
N SER A 254 -11.08 -24.75 11.61
CA SER A 254 -12.09 -25.82 11.44
C SER A 254 -12.69 -25.85 10.03
N GLY A 255 -12.88 -24.65 9.42
CA GLY A 255 -13.59 -24.43 8.16
C GLY A 255 -15.12 -24.52 8.27
N ALA A 256 -15.61 -24.69 9.50
CA ALA A 256 -17.04 -24.72 9.80
C ALA A 256 -17.24 -24.38 11.29
N ASP A 257 -16.72 -23.24 11.73
CA ASP A 257 -16.66 -22.86 13.16
C ASP A 257 -18.00 -22.95 13.86
N GLU A 258 -19.12 -22.66 13.16
CA GLU A 258 -20.47 -22.75 13.68
C GLU A 258 -20.93 -24.21 13.96
N VAL A 259 -20.29 -25.19 13.33
CA VAL A 259 -20.56 -26.62 13.60
C VAL A 259 -19.79 -27.12 14.82
N TYR A 260 -18.57 -26.60 15.01
CA TYR A 260 -17.72 -26.99 16.12
C TYR A 260 -18.00 -26.21 17.40
N ALA A 261 -18.61 -25.02 17.29
CA ALA A 261 -18.99 -24.20 18.44
C ALA A 261 -20.23 -24.82 19.14
N ASP A 262 -20.01 -25.49 20.25
CA ASP A 262 -21.06 -26.19 21.00
C ASP A 262 -20.82 -26.06 22.50
N ALA A 263 -21.74 -25.39 23.19
CA ALA A 263 -21.65 -25.20 24.64
C ALA A 263 -21.87 -26.49 25.45
N VAL A 264 -22.57 -27.46 24.87
CA VAL A 264 -22.93 -28.73 25.55
C VAL A 264 -21.90 -29.81 25.29
N HIS A 265 -21.53 -30.02 24.02
CA HIS A 265 -20.62 -31.08 23.61
C HIS A 265 -19.18 -30.64 23.43
N GLY A 266 -18.94 -29.32 23.47
CA GLY A 266 -17.58 -28.77 23.39
C GLY A 266 -16.72 -29.30 24.53
N ASN A 267 -15.50 -29.69 24.22
CA ASN A 267 -14.53 -30.23 25.15
C ASN A 267 -13.33 -29.35 25.40
N ARG A 268 -13.20 -28.26 24.64
CA ARG A 268 -12.07 -27.32 24.74
C ARG A 268 -12.48 -25.86 24.50
N ASP A 269 -11.92 -24.96 25.30
CA ASP A 269 -12.16 -23.52 25.14
C ASP A 269 -11.14 -22.91 24.19
N PHE A 270 -11.59 -21.98 23.33
CA PHE A 270 -10.75 -21.29 22.37
C PHE A 270 -10.89 -19.78 22.48
N VAL A 271 -9.78 -19.06 22.43
CA VAL A 271 -9.76 -17.63 22.13
C VAL A 271 -10.24 -17.44 20.71
N CYS A 272 -11.21 -16.57 20.51
CA CYS A 272 -11.83 -16.31 19.22
C CYS A 272 -12.01 -14.79 18.97
N SER A 273 -12.53 -14.40 17.82
CA SER A 273 -12.66 -12.99 17.45
C SER A 273 -13.52 -12.15 18.42
N SER A 274 -14.45 -12.75 19.16
CA SER A 274 -15.25 -12.04 20.15
C SER A 274 -14.53 -11.84 21.47
N THR A 275 -13.50 -12.64 21.80
CA THR A 275 -12.80 -12.64 23.09
C THR A 275 -12.22 -11.28 23.45
N VAL A 276 -11.67 -10.54 22.48
CA VAL A 276 -11.13 -9.18 22.71
C VAL A 276 -12.14 -8.21 23.34
N ARG A 277 -13.45 -8.43 23.11
CA ARG A 277 -14.52 -7.58 23.67
C ARG A 277 -15.23 -8.19 24.86
N SER A 278 -15.45 -9.51 24.84
CA SER A 278 -16.23 -10.21 25.86
C SER A 278 -15.38 -10.67 27.04
N GLY A 279 -14.06 -10.82 26.85
CA GLY A 279 -13.19 -11.52 27.79
C GLY A 279 -13.41 -13.03 27.87
N HIS A 280 -14.38 -13.57 27.09
CA HIS A 280 -14.76 -14.98 27.20
C HIS A 280 -14.27 -15.78 25.99
N THR A 281 -13.88 -17.02 26.23
CA THR A 281 -13.57 -18.03 25.22
C THR A 281 -14.85 -18.59 24.59
N ARG A 282 -14.67 -19.29 23.49
CA ARG A 282 -15.74 -20.08 22.87
C ARG A 282 -15.49 -21.57 23.13
N ARG A 283 -16.50 -22.26 23.65
CA ARG A 283 -16.48 -23.71 23.86
C ARG A 283 -16.65 -24.41 22.53
N MET A 284 -15.70 -25.26 22.15
CA MET A 284 -15.68 -25.93 20.85
C MET A 284 -15.41 -27.46 20.98
N ILE A 285 -15.90 -28.20 20.01
CA ILE A 285 -15.58 -29.64 19.87
C ILE A 285 -14.19 -29.71 19.21
N TRP A 286 -13.18 -30.07 19.99
CA TRP A 286 -11.85 -30.36 19.50
C TRP A 286 -11.65 -31.85 19.32
N CYS A 287 -11.07 -32.28 18.22
CA CYS A 287 -10.76 -33.64 17.90
C CYS A 287 -9.26 -33.80 17.72
N GLU A 288 -8.65 -34.65 18.55
CA GLU A 288 -7.25 -35.01 18.38
C GLU A 288 -7.08 -35.96 17.19
N PRO A 289 -5.92 -35.97 16.52
CA PRO A 289 -5.63 -36.93 15.46
C PRO A 289 -5.78 -38.38 15.97
N GLY A 290 -6.53 -39.22 15.23
CA GLY A 290 -6.75 -40.61 15.59
C GLY A 290 -7.96 -40.86 16.48
N GLU A 291 -8.64 -39.83 16.98
CA GLU A 291 -9.90 -40.03 17.74
C GLU A 291 -11.06 -40.38 16.80
N VAL A 292 -12.08 -41.04 17.38
CA VAL A 292 -13.32 -41.40 16.69
C VAL A 292 -14.21 -40.17 16.52
N ALA A 293 -14.97 -40.11 15.43
CA ALA A 293 -15.90 -39.03 15.15
C ALA A 293 -16.89 -38.79 16.30
N PRO A 294 -16.92 -37.60 16.93
CA PRO A 294 -17.88 -37.24 17.96
C PRO A 294 -19.32 -37.38 17.44
N ALA A 295 -20.19 -37.91 18.28
CA ALA A 295 -21.60 -38.13 17.91
C ALA A 295 -22.29 -36.82 17.50
N ALA A 296 -21.97 -35.70 18.16
CA ALA A 296 -22.50 -34.39 17.88
C ALA A 296 -22.16 -33.87 16.45
N LEU A 297 -21.07 -34.33 15.85
CA LEU A 297 -20.66 -33.91 14.50
C LEU A 297 -21.29 -34.76 13.39
N ARG A 298 -21.83 -35.93 13.69
CA ARG A 298 -22.38 -36.88 12.68
C ARG A 298 -23.48 -36.25 11.80
N PRO A 299 -24.45 -35.47 12.34
CA PRO A 299 -25.46 -34.80 11.50
C PRO A 299 -24.89 -33.86 10.48
N HIS A 300 -23.67 -33.36 10.69
CA HIS A 300 -22.99 -32.37 9.85
C HIS A 300 -21.98 -32.99 8.88
N LYS A 301 -21.87 -34.33 8.79
CA LYS A 301 -20.85 -35.04 8.02
C LYS A 301 -20.73 -34.54 6.57
N ALA A 302 -21.82 -34.44 5.83
CA ALA A 302 -21.78 -33.99 4.43
C ALA A 302 -21.18 -32.60 4.28
N ARG A 303 -21.56 -31.69 5.18
CA ARG A 303 -21.00 -30.31 5.22
C ARG A 303 -19.53 -30.30 5.58
N LEU A 304 -19.12 -31.11 6.55
CA LEU A 304 -17.74 -31.19 7.00
C LEU A 304 -16.82 -31.82 5.95
N MET A 305 -17.31 -32.79 5.18
CA MET A 305 -16.58 -33.34 4.03
C MET A 305 -16.42 -32.32 2.88
N ALA A 306 -17.37 -31.43 2.69
CA ALA A 306 -17.34 -30.42 1.62
C ALA A 306 -16.42 -29.21 1.91
N ARG A 307 -15.74 -29.16 3.05
CA ARG A 307 -14.81 -28.07 3.39
C ARG A 307 -13.63 -28.02 2.43
N ARG A 308 -13.17 -26.78 2.11
CA ARG A 308 -12.12 -26.53 1.11
C ARG A 308 -10.74 -26.24 1.72
N ILE A 309 -10.54 -26.42 3.03
CA ILE A 309 -9.28 -26.14 3.71
C ILE A 309 -8.21 -27.15 3.30
N ARG A 310 -8.61 -28.41 3.24
CA ARG A 310 -7.88 -29.57 2.72
C ARG A 310 -8.88 -30.61 2.23
N SER A 311 -8.40 -31.66 1.60
CA SER A 311 -9.23 -32.82 1.30
C SER A 311 -9.57 -33.60 2.59
N PHE A 312 -10.81 -34.01 2.73
CA PHE A 312 -11.33 -34.84 3.81
C PHE A 312 -11.92 -36.10 3.22
N ASP A 313 -11.84 -37.21 3.98
CA ASP A 313 -12.41 -38.49 3.59
C ASP A 313 -13.24 -39.09 4.72
N GLU A 314 -13.67 -40.36 4.54
CA GLU A 314 -14.49 -41.12 5.51
C GLU A 314 -13.78 -41.33 6.87
N HIS A 315 -12.44 -41.20 6.91
CA HIS A 315 -11.64 -41.50 8.10
C HIS A 315 -11.23 -40.24 8.88
N ASP A 316 -11.50 -39.02 8.34
CA ASP A 316 -11.02 -37.78 8.97
C ASP A 316 -11.97 -36.58 8.85
N TRP A 317 -13.18 -36.74 8.28
CA TRP A 317 -14.11 -35.62 8.03
C TRP A 317 -14.49 -34.81 9.27
N TRP A 318 -14.35 -35.35 10.47
CA TRP A 318 -14.63 -34.68 11.74
C TRP A 318 -13.43 -33.90 12.29
N GLN A 319 -12.25 -34.07 11.73
CA GLN A 319 -11.04 -33.36 12.19
C GLN A 319 -11.01 -31.91 11.75
N TRP A 320 -10.31 -31.13 12.49
CA TRP A 320 -10.01 -29.74 12.08
C TRP A 320 -9.09 -29.75 10.86
N GLY A 321 -9.26 -28.74 9.99
CA GLY A 321 -8.44 -28.61 8.78
C GLY A 321 -6.99 -28.28 9.08
N ARG A 322 -6.74 -27.53 10.16
CA ARG A 322 -5.40 -27.22 10.67
C ARG A 322 -5.44 -26.99 12.17
N GLY A 323 -4.42 -27.46 12.87
CA GLY A 323 -4.20 -27.19 14.28
C GLY A 323 -3.61 -25.78 14.52
N TYR A 324 -3.34 -25.47 15.76
CA TYR A 324 -2.66 -24.26 16.20
C TYR A 324 -1.27 -24.59 16.77
N TYR A 325 -0.40 -23.59 16.86
CA TYR A 325 0.93 -23.77 17.45
C TYR A 325 0.83 -23.84 18.96
N GLN A 326 1.28 -24.97 19.52
CA GLN A 326 1.33 -25.22 20.97
C GLN A 326 2.70 -24.77 21.51
N SER A 327 2.70 -23.96 22.57
CA SER A 327 3.92 -23.46 23.21
C SER A 327 3.61 -23.04 24.63
N SER A 328 4.60 -23.11 25.50
CA SER A 328 4.59 -22.53 26.84
C SER A 328 5.07 -21.07 26.87
N LEU A 329 5.55 -20.56 25.73
CA LEU A 329 5.97 -19.16 25.63
C LEU A 329 4.82 -18.19 25.93
N PRO A 330 5.11 -17.03 26.52
CA PRO A 330 4.16 -15.92 26.60
C PRO A 330 3.58 -15.61 25.22
N ARG A 331 2.33 -15.20 25.18
CA ARG A 331 1.69 -14.88 23.91
C ARG A 331 0.74 -13.69 24.01
N ILE A 332 0.70 -12.92 22.98
CA ILE A 332 -0.23 -11.81 22.80
C ILE A 332 -1.13 -12.16 21.62
N TYR A 333 -2.43 -11.97 21.80
CA TYR A 333 -3.41 -12.27 20.75
C TYR A 333 -3.78 -11.01 19.97
N VAL A 334 -4.11 -11.19 18.69
CA VAL A 334 -4.71 -10.18 17.85
C VAL A 334 -5.68 -10.83 16.87
N ASN A 335 -6.85 -10.22 16.67
CA ASN A 335 -7.77 -10.70 15.64
C ASN A 335 -7.21 -10.38 14.25
N GLY A 336 -7.29 -11.35 13.32
CA GLY A 336 -6.91 -11.13 11.92
C GLY A 336 -7.68 -9.97 11.26
N LYS A 337 -8.87 -9.64 11.79
CA LYS A 337 -9.70 -8.53 11.34
C LYS A 337 -10.42 -7.88 12.53
N THR A 338 -10.17 -6.59 12.79
CA THR A 338 -10.73 -5.92 13.97
C THR A 338 -10.92 -4.41 13.79
N ARG A 339 -11.86 -3.83 14.56
CA ARG A 339 -12.03 -2.37 14.74
C ARG A 339 -11.64 -1.91 16.14
N ALA A 340 -11.07 -2.78 16.97
CA ALA A 340 -10.63 -2.41 18.29
C ALA A 340 -9.51 -1.37 18.22
N ALA A 341 -9.60 -0.28 18.99
CA ALA A 341 -8.57 0.76 19.04
C ALA A 341 -7.25 0.20 19.62
N ALA A 342 -7.33 -0.72 20.58
CA ALA A 342 -6.21 -1.50 21.10
C ALA A 342 -6.39 -2.96 20.63
N PRO A 343 -5.84 -3.33 19.46
CA PRO A 343 -6.14 -4.62 18.84
C PRO A 343 -5.45 -5.80 19.51
N PHE A 344 -4.34 -5.59 20.20
CA PHE A 344 -3.56 -6.64 20.86
C PHE A 344 -4.04 -6.84 22.29
N PHE A 345 -4.24 -8.09 22.69
CA PHE A 345 -4.77 -8.46 23.99
C PHE A 345 -4.12 -9.74 24.55
N ILE A 346 -4.25 -9.96 25.86
CA ILE A 346 -3.77 -11.12 26.57
C ILE A 346 -4.97 -11.95 27.02
N HIS A 347 -4.81 -13.26 27.03
CA HIS A 347 -5.77 -14.20 27.58
C HIS A 347 -5.03 -15.46 28.05
N ASP A 348 -5.47 -16.05 29.18
CA ASP A 348 -4.80 -17.22 29.77
C ASP A 348 -5.02 -18.52 28.99
N CYS A 349 -6.12 -18.61 28.22
CA CYS A 349 -6.41 -19.77 27.41
C CYS A 349 -5.36 -19.93 26.28
N PRO A 350 -4.66 -21.09 26.21
CA PRO A 350 -3.61 -21.30 25.23
C PRO A 350 -4.13 -21.71 23.84
N HIS A 351 -5.42 -22.01 23.72
CA HIS A 351 -6.03 -22.46 22.48
C HIS A 351 -6.70 -21.29 21.77
N TYR A 352 -6.52 -21.18 20.46
CA TYR A 352 -7.07 -20.09 19.67
C TYR A 352 -7.49 -20.55 18.28
N ASP A 353 -8.60 -20.01 17.79
CA ASP A 353 -9.17 -20.34 16.49
C ASP A 353 -8.56 -19.51 15.37
N GLY A 354 -8.85 -19.88 14.12
CA GLY A 354 -8.28 -19.27 12.91
C GLY A 354 -8.64 -17.80 12.67
N SER A 355 -9.54 -17.22 13.45
CA SER A 355 -9.84 -15.77 13.42
C SER A 355 -8.82 -14.95 14.20
N VAL A 356 -7.96 -15.60 14.99
CA VAL A 356 -6.98 -15.00 15.89
C VAL A 356 -5.57 -15.41 15.50
N LEU A 357 -4.65 -14.46 15.62
CA LEU A 357 -3.23 -14.68 15.54
C LEU A 357 -2.63 -14.61 16.95
N ALA A 358 -1.63 -15.44 17.22
CA ALA A 358 -0.82 -15.36 18.43
C ALA A 358 0.59 -14.87 18.07
N VAL A 359 1.03 -13.82 18.75
CA VAL A 359 2.38 -13.24 18.66
C VAL A 359 3.17 -13.77 19.84
N PHE A 360 4.25 -14.48 19.58
CA PHE A 360 5.13 -15.09 20.57
C PHE A 360 6.43 -14.34 20.64
N PRO A 361 6.73 -13.64 21.75
CA PRO A 361 8.05 -13.07 21.97
C PRO A 361 9.15 -14.14 21.82
N ARG A 362 10.31 -13.77 21.27
CA ARG A 362 11.43 -14.70 21.14
C ARG A 362 12.15 -14.95 22.46
N ARG A 363 12.00 -14.04 23.43
CA ARG A 363 12.50 -14.17 24.80
C ARG A 363 11.36 -14.63 25.72
N ALA A 364 11.65 -15.62 26.55
CA ALA A 364 10.66 -16.18 27.48
C ALA A 364 10.46 -15.30 28.74
N ASP A 365 11.40 -14.39 29.05
CA ASP A 365 11.39 -13.50 30.21
C ASP A 365 10.65 -12.17 29.96
N ILE A 366 10.10 -11.98 28.74
CA ILE A 366 9.32 -10.78 28.41
C ILE A 366 8.00 -10.80 29.19
N GLU A 367 7.72 -9.70 29.89
CA GLU A 367 6.45 -9.49 30.56
C GLU A 367 5.35 -9.25 29.48
N PRO A 368 4.29 -10.10 29.41
CA PRO A 368 3.31 -10.06 28.33
C PRO A 368 2.54 -8.74 28.24
N ALA A 369 2.25 -8.09 29.37
CA ALA A 369 1.52 -6.82 29.40
C ALA A 369 2.37 -5.68 28.79
N ALA A 370 3.67 -5.61 29.14
CA ALA A 370 4.57 -4.60 28.57
C ALA A 370 4.68 -4.75 27.04
N PHE A 371 4.83 -5.98 26.56
CA PHE A 371 4.91 -6.24 25.10
C PHE A 371 3.59 -5.95 24.37
N ARG A 372 2.44 -6.31 24.98
CA ARG A 372 1.12 -5.93 24.45
C ARG A 372 0.95 -4.42 24.35
N ASP A 373 1.36 -3.68 25.38
CA ASP A 373 1.21 -2.22 25.42
C ASP A 373 2.11 -1.55 24.38
N ALA A 374 3.33 -2.05 24.21
CA ALA A 374 4.22 -1.61 23.14
C ALA A 374 3.61 -1.87 21.76
N LEU A 375 3.02 -3.06 21.52
CA LEU A 375 2.33 -3.37 20.26
C LEU A 375 1.11 -2.48 20.02
N ASN A 376 0.34 -2.15 21.07
CA ASN A 376 -0.81 -1.25 20.96
C ASN A 376 -0.40 0.23 20.77
N ALA A 377 0.81 0.62 21.12
CA ALA A 377 1.35 1.96 20.91
C ALA A 377 1.83 2.19 19.47
N VAL A 378 2.03 1.14 18.66
CA VAL A 378 2.41 1.27 17.24
C VAL A 378 1.27 1.85 16.43
N ASP A 379 1.54 2.84 15.60
CA ASP A 379 0.56 3.39 14.64
C ASP A 379 0.38 2.44 13.43
N TRP A 380 -0.36 1.36 13.66
CA TRP A 380 -0.69 0.36 12.64
C TRP A 380 -1.45 0.95 11.44
N ALA A 381 -2.20 2.03 11.66
CA ALA A 381 -2.92 2.70 10.57
C ALA A 381 -1.94 3.41 9.63
N ALA A 382 -0.99 4.16 10.18
CA ALA A 382 0.07 4.79 9.40
C ALA A 382 0.91 3.74 8.64
N LEU A 383 1.17 2.58 9.26
CA LEU A 383 1.88 1.46 8.63
C LEU A 383 1.06 0.71 7.55
N GLY A 384 -0.17 1.13 7.28
CA GLY A 384 -0.98 0.57 6.18
C GLY A 384 -1.80 -0.67 6.54
N PHE A 385 -1.90 -1.03 7.83
CA PHE A 385 -2.67 -2.18 8.28
C PHE A 385 -4.19 -1.93 8.34
N VAL A 386 -4.68 -0.79 7.86
CA VAL A 386 -6.11 -0.46 7.84
C VAL A 386 -6.68 -0.55 6.43
N CYS A 387 -7.81 -1.25 6.30
CA CYS A 387 -8.63 -1.31 5.08
C CYS A 387 -10.10 -1.21 5.49
N ASP A 388 -10.88 -0.32 4.84
CA ASP A 388 -12.30 -0.06 5.13
C ASP A 388 -12.58 0.20 6.62
N GLY A 389 -11.72 0.98 7.27
CA GLY A 389 -11.85 1.33 8.69
C GLY A 389 -11.67 0.15 9.66
N ARG A 390 -10.95 -0.91 9.24
CA ARG A 390 -10.60 -2.06 10.07
C ARG A 390 -9.13 -2.37 9.96
N PHE A 391 -8.52 -2.78 11.06
CA PHE A 391 -7.21 -3.43 11.00
C PHE A 391 -7.32 -4.79 10.33
N LEU A 392 -6.37 -5.07 9.45
CA LEU A 392 -6.18 -6.36 8.80
C LEU A 392 -4.78 -6.86 9.12
N PHE A 393 -4.70 -7.93 9.89
CA PHE A 393 -3.46 -8.57 10.24
C PHE A 393 -3.41 -9.98 9.65
N THR A 394 -2.30 -10.30 9.03
CA THR A 394 -1.95 -11.67 8.64
C THR A 394 -0.64 -12.06 9.32
N GLN A 395 -0.37 -13.34 9.41
CA GLN A 395 0.91 -13.81 9.96
C GLN A 395 2.09 -13.11 9.28
N ARG A 396 2.12 -13.17 7.95
CA ARG A 396 3.21 -12.61 7.15
C ARG A 396 3.32 -11.09 7.28
N SER A 397 2.19 -10.36 7.21
CA SER A 397 2.23 -8.91 7.29
C SER A 397 2.71 -8.43 8.66
N LEU A 398 2.32 -9.12 9.75
CA LEU A 398 2.80 -8.81 11.09
C LEU A 398 4.30 -9.13 11.25
N GLU A 399 4.75 -10.32 10.84
CA GLU A 399 6.17 -10.68 10.95
C GLU A 399 7.09 -9.71 10.21
N ASN A 400 6.63 -9.17 9.08
CA ASN A 400 7.37 -8.17 8.30
C ASN A 400 7.13 -6.72 8.73
N ALA A 401 6.22 -6.49 9.68
CA ALA A 401 5.89 -5.14 10.09
C ALA A 401 7.12 -4.41 10.66
N PRO A 402 7.37 -3.16 10.20
CA PRO A 402 8.39 -2.33 10.81
C PRO A 402 7.98 -1.92 12.23
N LEU A 403 8.94 -1.88 13.15
CA LEU A 403 8.73 -1.51 14.55
C LEU A 403 9.62 -0.34 14.96
N PRO A 404 9.12 0.55 15.85
CA PRO A 404 9.89 1.64 16.43
C PRO A 404 11.13 1.16 17.18
N ALA A 405 12.12 2.04 17.36
CA ALA A 405 13.36 1.76 18.09
C ALA A 405 13.14 1.27 19.52
N ALA A 406 12.04 1.68 20.16
CA ALA A 406 11.66 1.23 21.51
C ALA A 406 11.59 -0.31 21.63
N PHE A 407 11.29 -1.03 20.54
CA PHE A 407 11.26 -2.49 20.55
C PHE A 407 12.63 -3.14 20.68
N ALA A 408 13.73 -2.38 20.68
CA ALA A 408 15.08 -2.91 20.92
C ALA A 408 15.19 -3.59 22.29
N GLU A 409 14.42 -3.18 23.30
CA GLU A 409 14.36 -3.82 24.62
C GLU A 409 13.87 -5.28 24.58
N PHE A 410 13.12 -5.65 23.54
CA PHE A 410 12.56 -6.98 23.36
C PHE A 410 13.41 -7.89 22.45
N LEU A 411 14.56 -7.42 21.95
CA LEU A 411 15.45 -8.22 21.14
C LEU A 411 16.01 -9.41 21.94
N PRO A 412 16.17 -10.59 21.32
CA PRO A 412 16.96 -11.65 21.92
C PRO A 412 18.41 -11.18 22.11
N GLY A 413 18.95 -11.48 23.26
CA GLY A 413 20.35 -11.14 23.59
C GLY A 413 21.36 -11.87 22.70
#